data_5770a0d53b0850d54d21be12d52f2a7a
#
_entry.id   5770a0d53b0850d54d21be12d52f2a7a
#
_cell.length_a   1.000
_cell.length_b   1.000
_cell.length_c   1.000
_cell.angle_alpha   90.00
_cell.angle_beta   90.00
_cell.angle_gamma   90.00
#
_symmetry.space_group_name_H-M   'P 1'
#
loop_
_entity.id
_entity.type
_entity.pdbx_description
1 polymer ?
#
loop_
_entity_poly.entity_id
_entity_poly.type
_entity_poly.pdbx_seq_one_letter_code
_entity_poly.pdbx_strand_id
1 'polypeptide(L)' 'MPYSVYILYSASKDRYYIGHTEDVQKRIAEHRMRKNLGAEDWVLKYLEHFETRSEAMKRELEIKNKKRRSYIEALIVKE' A
#
# COMPACT_ATOMS: atom_id res chain seq x y z
N MET A 1 14.83 3.94 -11.54
CA MET A 1 13.40 4.22 -11.37
C MET A 1 13.06 4.33 -9.91
N PRO A 2 12.19 5.26 -9.52
CA PRO A 2 11.84 5.40 -8.11
C PRO A 2 10.99 4.22 -7.64
N TYR A 3 11.11 3.94 -6.37
CA TYR A 3 10.29 2.95 -5.70
C TYR A 3 9.21 3.66 -4.93
N SER A 4 8.06 3.02 -4.77
CA SER A 4 6.94 3.61 -4.05
C SER A 4 6.44 2.68 -2.97
N VAL A 5 6.09 3.27 -1.83
CA VAL A 5 5.32 2.58 -0.80
C VAL A 5 3.87 2.99 -1.01
N TYR A 6 2.98 2.03 -1.00
CA TYR A 6 1.57 2.27 -1.28
C TYR A 6 0.70 1.63 -0.21
N ILE A 7 -0.47 2.22 -0.02
CA ILE A 7 -1.50 1.65 0.84
C ILE A 7 -2.76 1.50 0.01
N LEU A 8 -3.26 0.28 -0.10
CA LEU A 8 -4.51 -0.03 -0.76
C LEU A 8 -5.57 -0.31 0.28
N TYR A 9 -6.82 -0.02 -0.06
CA TYR A 9 -7.96 -0.31 0.80
C TYR A 9 -9.01 -1.08 0.01
N SER A 10 -9.58 -2.11 0.64
CA SER A 10 -10.71 -2.85 0.11
C SER A 10 -11.91 -2.63 1.01
N ALA A 11 -12.95 -2.00 0.47
CA ALA A 11 -14.17 -1.74 1.22
C ALA A 11 -14.92 -3.02 1.55
N SER A 12 -14.94 -3.98 0.62
CA SER A 12 -15.61 -5.26 0.84
C SER A 12 -14.98 -6.08 1.96
N LYS A 13 -13.66 -5.97 2.12
CA LYS A 13 -12.92 -6.68 3.17
C LYS A 13 -12.69 -5.81 4.40
N ASP A 14 -12.86 -4.51 4.26
CA ASP A 14 -12.53 -3.52 5.29
C ASP A 14 -11.09 -3.70 5.78
N ARG A 15 -10.16 -3.78 4.83
CA ARG A 15 -8.75 -4.04 5.10
C ARG A 15 -7.83 -3.14 4.30
N TYR A 16 -6.66 -2.87 4.89
CA TYR A 16 -5.58 -2.16 4.24
C TYR A 16 -4.47 -3.13 3.85
N TYR A 17 -3.86 -2.87 2.71
CA TYR A 17 -2.68 -3.60 2.26
C TYR A 17 -1.54 -2.62 2.04
N ILE A 18 -0.39 -2.88 2.65
CA ILE A 18 0.77 -2.01 2.56
C ILE A 18 1.89 -2.77 1.84
N GLY A 19 2.49 -2.13 0.84
CA GLY A 19 3.57 -2.75 0.09
C GLY A 19 4.48 -1.72 -0.54
N HIS A 20 5.48 -2.21 -1.28
CA HIS A 20 6.35 -1.36 -2.07
C HIS A 20 6.51 -1.95 -3.47
N THR A 21 6.75 -1.08 -4.45
CA THR A 21 6.89 -1.51 -5.84
C THR A 21 7.59 -0.43 -6.68
N GLU A 22 8.14 -0.87 -7.81
CA GLU A 22 8.67 0.03 -8.84
C GLU A 22 7.54 0.57 -9.72
N ASP A 23 6.44 -0.18 -9.84
CA ASP A 23 5.34 0.14 -10.74
C ASP A 23 4.01 -0.02 -10.02
N VAL A 24 3.48 1.09 -9.51
CA VAL A 24 2.25 1.11 -8.74
C VAL A 24 1.05 0.67 -9.56
N GLN A 25 0.93 1.13 -10.81
CA GLN A 25 -0.21 0.80 -11.64
C GLN A 25 -0.29 -0.71 -11.92
N LYS A 26 0.84 -1.30 -12.24
CA LYS A 26 0.93 -2.74 -12.47
C LYS A 26 0.56 -3.51 -11.21
N ARG A 27 1.06 -3.05 -10.07
CA ARG A 27 0.83 -3.74 -8.80
C ARG A 27 -0.64 -3.69 -8.38
N ILE A 28 -1.29 -2.56 -8.59
CA ILE A 28 -2.73 -2.42 -8.31
C ILE A 28 -3.52 -3.39 -9.18
N ALA A 29 -3.20 -3.45 -10.47
CA ALA A 29 -3.86 -4.36 -11.38
C ALA A 29 -3.70 -5.82 -10.93
N GLU A 30 -2.49 -6.19 -10.51
CA GLU A 30 -2.22 -7.54 -10.01
C GLU A 30 -3.05 -7.86 -8.77
N HIS A 31 -3.15 -6.91 -7.84
CA HIS A 31 -3.95 -7.10 -6.61
C HIS A 31 -5.42 -7.33 -6.94
N ARG A 32 -5.96 -6.57 -7.89
CA ARG A 32 -7.36 -6.71 -8.29
C ARG A 32 -7.65 -8.04 -8.95
N MET A 33 -6.67 -8.61 -9.65
CA MET A 33 -6.83 -9.86 -10.37
C MET A 33 -6.55 -11.10 -9.53
N ARG A 34 -5.90 -10.95 -8.39
CA ARG A 34 -5.54 -12.09 -7.54
C ARG A 34 -6.71 -12.56 -6.70
N LYS A 35 -7.18 -13.75 -6.99
CA LYS A 35 -8.29 -14.38 -6.25
C LYS A 35 -7.93 -14.65 -4.79
N ASN A 36 -6.66 -14.93 -4.50
CA ASN A 36 -6.22 -15.24 -3.14
C ASN A 36 -6.26 -14.06 -2.19
N LEU A 37 -6.34 -12.84 -2.71
CA LEU A 37 -6.54 -11.66 -1.90
C LEU A 37 -8.03 -11.39 -1.63
N GLY A 38 -8.89 -12.11 -2.33
CA GLY A 38 -10.31 -12.16 -2.04
C GLY A 38 -11.11 -10.90 -2.33
N ALA A 39 -10.54 -9.92 -3.04
CA ALA A 39 -11.24 -8.69 -3.35
C ALA A 39 -10.78 -8.13 -4.68
N GLU A 40 -11.71 -7.54 -5.41
CA GLU A 40 -11.43 -6.88 -6.68
C GLU A 40 -11.51 -5.36 -6.54
N ASP A 41 -11.88 -4.88 -5.37
CA ASP A 41 -12.16 -3.46 -5.12
C ASP A 41 -11.02 -2.71 -4.41
N TRP A 42 -9.79 -3.18 -4.58
CA TRP A 42 -8.63 -2.49 -4.03
C TRP A 42 -8.46 -1.11 -4.66
N VAL A 43 -8.37 -0.09 -3.82
CA VAL A 43 -8.21 1.29 -4.23
C VAL A 43 -6.96 1.88 -3.59
N LEU A 44 -6.19 2.62 -4.38
CA LEU A 44 -5.00 3.30 -3.87
C LEU A 44 -5.43 4.47 -2.98
N LYS A 45 -4.97 4.46 -1.72
CA LYS A 45 -5.29 5.49 -0.75
C LYS A 45 -4.11 6.36 -0.37
N TYR A 46 -2.89 5.83 -0.50
CA TYR A 46 -1.69 6.54 -0.08
C TYR A 46 -0.51 6.10 -0.93
N LEU A 47 0.37 7.06 -1.25
CA LEU A 47 1.55 6.80 -2.07
C LEU A 47 2.69 7.67 -1.59
N GLU A 48 3.86 7.05 -1.44
CA GLU A 48 5.07 7.74 -1.02
C GLU A 48 6.24 7.24 -1.87
N HIS A 49 7.04 8.17 -2.41
CA HIS A 49 8.13 7.83 -3.33
C HIS A 49 9.48 7.82 -2.64
N PHE A 50 10.34 6.89 -3.06
CA PHE A 50 11.71 6.76 -2.57
C PHE A 50 12.64 6.49 -3.76
N GLU A 51 13.89 6.88 -3.63
CA GLU A 51 14.87 6.68 -4.70
C GLU A 51 15.41 5.26 -4.72
N THR A 52 15.47 4.59 -3.57
CA THR A 52 16.00 3.25 -3.47
C THR A 52 14.98 2.28 -2.92
N ARG A 53 15.16 1.01 -3.29
CA ARG A 53 14.32 -0.07 -2.80
C ARG A 53 14.46 -0.23 -1.29
N SER A 54 15.69 -0.08 -0.79
CA SER A 54 15.99 -0.21 0.63
C SER A 54 15.18 0.78 1.47
N GLU A 55 15.10 2.02 1.03
CA GLU A 55 14.31 3.04 1.70
C GLU A 55 12.82 2.70 1.69
N ALA A 56 12.32 2.24 0.55
CA ALA A 56 10.91 1.85 0.43
C ALA A 56 10.58 0.67 1.35
N MET A 57 11.44 -0.35 1.38
CA MET A 57 11.25 -1.50 2.26
C MET A 57 11.24 -1.10 3.74
N LYS A 58 12.14 -0.20 4.11
CA LYS A 58 12.23 0.29 5.48
C LYS A 58 10.94 1.01 5.88
N ARG A 59 10.42 1.85 4.99
CA ARG A 59 9.17 2.58 5.24
C ARG A 59 7.99 1.64 5.35
N GLU A 60 7.92 0.64 4.48
CA GLU A 60 6.86 -0.36 4.53
C GLU A 60 6.83 -1.08 5.88
N LEU A 61 8.00 -1.52 6.34
CA LEU A 61 8.13 -2.18 7.64
C LEU A 61 7.74 -1.26 8.79
N GLU A 62 8.13 0.01 8.71
CA GLU A 62 7.80 1.00 9.72
C GLU A 62 6.28 1.14 9.87
N ILE A 63 5.57 1.26 8.75
CA ILE A 63 4.12 1.38 8.78
C ILE A 63 3.47 0.09 9.31
N LYS A 64 3.94 -1.06 8.87
CA LYS A 64 3.44 -2.36 9.33
C LYS A 64 3.68 -2.58 10.81
N ASN A 65 4.82 -2.13 11.30
CA ASN A 65 5.19 -2.33 12.71
C ASN A 65 4.36 -1.48 13.68
N LYS A 66 3.75 -0.41 13.20
CA LYS A 66 2.84 0.39 14.04
C LYS A 66 1.59 -0.39 14.41
N LYS A 67 1.18 -1.35 13.58
CA LYS A 67 0.05 -2.25 13.85
C LYS A 67 -1.25 -1.55 14.23
N ARG A 68 -1.39 -0.29 13.86
CA ARG A 68 -2.57 0.51 14.21
C ARG A 68 -3.26 1.03 12.96
N ARG A 69 -4.50 0.68 12.82
CA ARG A 69 -5.34 1.20 11.75
C ARG A 69 -5.42 2.73 11.79
N SER A 70 -5.49 3.29 12.99
CA SER A 70 -5.53 4.75 13.18
C SER A 70 -4.30 5.45 12.61
N TYR A 71 -3.13 4.81 12.71
CA TYR A 71 -1.90 5.36 12.12
C TYR A 71 -1.98 5.41 10.59
N ILE A 72 -2.47 4.34 9.99
CA ILE A 72 -2.65 4.26 8.53
C ILE A 72 -3.65 5.32 8.06
N GLU A 73 -4.77 5.42 8.76
CA GLU A 73 -5.80 6.40 8.43
C GLU A 73 -5.30 7.83 8.57
N ALA A 74 -4.46 8.10 9.57
CA ALA A 74 -3.84 9.41 9.75
C ALA A 74 -2.90 9.77 8.59
N LEU A 75 -2.16 8.79 8.06
CA LEU A 75 -1.31 9.02 6.90
C LEU A 75 -2.14 9.40 5.67
N ILE A 76 -3.25 8.70 5.47
CA ILE A 76 -4.15 8.93 4.33
C ILE A 76 -4.75 10.33 4.41
N VAL A 77 -5.18 10.75 5.57
CA VAL A 77 -5.83 12.06 5.77
C VAL A 77 -4.86 13.21 5.53
N LYS A 78 -3.58 13.03 5.78
CA LYS A 78 -2.56 14.06 5.54
C LYS A 78 -2.35 14.37 4.07
N GLU A 79 -2.74 13.47 3.22
CA GLU A 79 -2.73 13.70 1.78
C GLU A 79 -3.85 14.66 1.37
#